data_19db40c597552f002b555e3b330e729f
#
_entry.id   19db40c597552f002b555e3b330e729f
#
_cell.length_a   1.000
_cell.length_b   1.000
_cell.length_c   1.000
_cell.angle_alpha   90.00
_cell.angle_beta   90.00
_cell.angle_gamma   90.00
#
_symmetry.space_group_name_H-M   'P 1'
#
loop_
_entity.id
_entity.type
_entity.pdbx_description
1 polymer ?
#
loop_
_entity_poly.entity_id
_entity_poly.type
_entity_poly.pdbx_seq_one_letter_code
_entity_poly.pdbx_strand_id
1 'polypeptide(L)'
;MPETPTYLDALLADQPLTGGLEPRLGNQHLRVLTITGFPATTTPGLLDEMNRLAFPYRWSTRAILMDKTDATRLLTKIRRQWFAKRKSIAAILKEVMTNEQSALVDTDAANKAADADMALQELGADMAGMAYVTATVTVWDEDARRADEKLRLVEKIIQSRDFSVMVE
;
A
#
# COMPACT_ATOMS: atom_id res chain seq x y z
N MET A 1 -43.53 -6.90 -19.62
CA MET A 1 -42.85 -7.92 -18.79
C MET A 1 -41.70 -7.23 -18.11
N PRO A 2 -41.48 -7.35 -16.79
CA PRO A 2 -40.27 -6.81 -16.19
C PRO A 2 -39.11 -7.56 -16.79
N GLU A 3 -38.14 -6.80 -17.37
CA GLU A 3 -36.89 -7.37 -17.85
C GLU A 3 -36.18 -7.97 -16.65
N THR A 4 -35.87 -9.27 -16.74
CA THR A 4 -35.01 -9.90 -15.74
C THR A 4 -33.67 -9.19 -15.71
N PRO A 5 -33.19 -8.72 -14.55
CA PRO A 5 -31.92 -8.02 -14.48
C PRO A 5 -30.81 -8.95 -15.00
N THR A 6 -30.02 -8.45 -15.93
CA THR A 6 -28.87 -9.18 -16.46
C THR A 6 -27.85 -9.35 -15.32
N TYR A 7 -27.49 -10.59 -15.01
CA TYR A 7 -26.45 -10.86 -14.00
C TYR A 7 -25.11 -10.31 -14.47
N LEU A 8 -24.37 -9.70 -13.55
CA LEU A 8 -23.07 -9.12 -13.82
C LEU A 8 -22.09 -10.17 -14.39
N ASP A 9 -22.21 -11.40 -13.95
CA ASP A 9 -21.42 -12.55 -14.42
C ASP A 9 -21.62 -12.80 -15.91
N ALA A 10 -22.84 -12.66 -16.42
CA ALA A 10 -23.15 -12.82 -17.84
C ALA A 10 -22.51 -11.72 -18.71
N LEU A 11 -22.36 -10.51 -18.16
CA LEU A 11 -21.67 -9.40 -18.83
C LEU A 11 -20.14 -9.54 -18.79
N LEU A 12 -19.60 -10.12 -17.73
CA LEU A 12 -18.15 -10.31 -17.56
C LEU A 12 -17.64 -11.57 -18.26
N ALA A 13 -18.50 -12.61 -18.40
CA ALA A 13 -18.13 -13.87 -19.06
C ALA A 13 -17.93 -13.72 -20.58
N ASP A 14 -18.33 -12.60 -21.17
CA ASP A 14 -18.26 -12.35 -22.62
C ASP A 14 -16.82 -12.13 -23.12
N GLN A 15 -15.87 -11.86 -22.21
CA GLN A 15 -14.47 -11.66 -22.56
C GLN A 15 -13.57 -12.64 -21.78
N PRO A 16 -12.74 -13.43 -22.50
CA PRO A 16 -11.85 -14.37 -21.84
C PRO A 16 -10.79 -13.60 -21.02
N LEU A 17 -10.66 -13.96 -19.74
CA LEU A 17 -9.55 -13.52 -18.89
C LEU A 17 -8.47 -14.59 -18.92
N THR A 18 -7.30 -14.23 -19.47
CA THR A 18 -6.10 -15.07 -19.44
C THR A 18 -5.18 -14.55 -18.33
N GLY A 19 -4.86 -15.42 -17.36
CA GLY A 19 -3.90 -15.13 -16.30
C GLY A 19 -2.46 -15.45 -16.70
N GLY A 20 -1.51 -15.21 -15.79
CA GLY A 20 -0.08 -15.51 -15.97
C GLY A 20 0.77 -14.24 -15.95
N LEU A 21 2.00 -14.34 -16.48
CA LEU A 21 2.95 -13.22 -16.52
C LEU A 21 2.50 -12.06 -17.43
N GLU A 22 1.66 -12.36 -18.40
CA GLU A 22 1.08 -11.37 -19.31
C GLU A 22 -0.45 -11.47 -19.29
N PRO A 23 -1.11 -10.96 -18.25
CA PRO A 23 -2.55 -11.06 -18.13
C PRO A 23 -3.25 -10.27 -19.24
N ARG A 24 -4.35 -10.85 -19.75
CA ARG A 24 -5.16 -10.25 -20.82
C ARG A 24 -6.64 -10.39 -20.52
N LEU A 25 -7.39 -9.35 -20.87
CA LEU A 25 -8.84 -9.40 -20.91
C LEU A 25 -9.30 -9.17 -22.35
N GLY A 26 -9.78 -10.21 -22.99
CA GLY A 26 -10.04 -10.19 -24.42
C GLY A 26 -8.75 -9.91 -25.21
N ASN A 27 -8.73 -8.83 -25.99
CA ASN A 27 -7.55 -8.36 -26.73
C ASN A 27 -6.70 -7.34 -25.96
N GLN A 28 -7.10 -6.95 -24.75
CA GLN A 28 -6.40 -5.96 -23.93
C GLN A 28 -5.28 -6.59 -23.11
N HIS A 29 -4.06 -6.13 -23.25
CA HIS A 29 -2.95 -6.43 -22.35
C HIS A 29 -3.11 -5.64 -21.05
N LEU A 30 -3.15 -6.32 -19.93
CA LEU A 30 -3.25 -5.70 -18.62
C LEU A 30 -1.84 -5.51 -18.03
N ARG A 31 -1.65 -4.39 -17.33
CA ARG A 31 -0.46 -4.15 -16.50
C ARG A 31 -0.90 -3.63 -15.16
N VAL A 32 -0.31 -4.17 -14.11
CA VAL A 32 -0.70 -3.88 -12.73
C VAL A 32 0.50 -3.37 -11.96
N LEU A 33 0.24 -2.38 -11.12
CA LEU A 33 1.18 -1.81 -10.19
C LEU A 33 0.56 -1.86 -8.80
N THR A 34 1.28 -2.46 -7.84
CA THR A 34 0.85 -2.55 -6.44
C THR A 34 1.59 -1.51 -5.60
N ILE A 35 0.86 -0.77 -4.77
CA ILE A 35 1.44 0.17 -3.81
C ILE A 35 1.89 -0.64 -2.59
N THR A 36 3.20 -0.61 -2.32
CA THR A 36 3.85 -1.36 -1.23
C THR A 36 4.26 -0.49 -0.05
N GLY A 37 4.29 0.83 -0.23
CA GLY A 37 4.60 1.79 0.83
C GLY A 37 3.90 3.12 0.61
N PHE A 38 3.53 3.76 1.71
CA PHE A 38 2.86 5.04 1.74
C PHE A 38 3.80 6.12 2.25
N PRO A 39 3.67 7.40 1.82
CA PRO A 39 4.43 8.50 2.36
C PRO A 39 4.10 8.71 3.85
N ALA A 40 5.01 9.35 4.58
CA ALA A 40 4.84 9.62 6.01
C ALA A 40 3.60 10.48 6.31
N THR A 41 3.23 11.36 5.39
CA THR A 41 2.05 12.22 5.49
C THR A 41 1.30 12.24 4.16
N THR A 42 -0.01 12.28 4.23
CA THR A 42 -0.89 12.40 3.05
C THR A 42 -1.77 13.63 3.19
N THR A 43 -2.03 14.29 2.06
CA THR A 43 -2.95 15.42 1.96
C THR A 43 -4.00 15.14 0.88
N PRO A 44 -5.21 15.70 1.01
CA PRO A 44 -6.19 15.62 -0.08
C PRO A 44 -5.58 16.12 -1.39
N GLY A 45 -5.84 15.44 -2.49
CA GLY A 45 -5.34 15.81 -3.80
C GLY A 45 -3.90 15.37 -4.12
N LEU A 46 -3.23 14.63 -3.22
CA LEU A 46 -1.85 14.20 -3.42
C LEU A 46 -1.62 13.47 -4.76
N LEU A 47 -2.60 12.72 -5.23
CA LEU A 47 -2.58 11.97 -6.49
C LEU A 47 -3.43 12.59 -7.61
N ASP A 48 -3.82 13.87 -7.50
CA ASP A 48 -4.64 14.54 -8.53
C ASP A 48 -3.97 14.60 -9.90
N GLU A 49 -2.66 14.45 -9.96
CA GLU A 49 -1.91 14.34 -11.21
C GLU A 49 -2.34 13.11 -12.03
N MET A 50 -2.80 12.05 -11.38
CA MET A 50 -3.37 10.87 -12.03
C MET A 50 -4.60 11.22 -12.89
N ASN A 51 -5.39 12.22 -12.47
CA ASN A 51 -6.57 12.68 -13.20
C ASN A 51 -6.23 13.43 -14.51
N ARG A 52 -4.96 13.77 -14.74
CA ARG A 52 -4.48 14.41 -15.97
C ARG A 52 -3.98 13.43 -17.01
N LEU A 53 -3.98 12.14 -16.71
CA LEU A 53 -3.60 11.10 -17.66
C LEU A 53 -4.57 11.08 -18.84
N ALA A 54 -4.03 11.01 -20.08
CA ALA A 54 -4.81 10.98 -21.30
C ALA A 54 -5.38 9.58 -21.64
N PHE A 55 -5.29 8.64 -20.72
CA PHE A 55 -5.79 7.27 -20.87
C PHE A 55 -6.48 6.81 -19.60
N PRO A 56 -7.42 5.86 -19.72
CA PRO A 56 -8.12 5.31 -18.55
C PRO A 56 -7.21 4.40 -17.74
N TYR A 57 -7.42 4.41 -16.43
CA TYR A 57 -6.83 3.48 -15.49
C TYR A 57 -7.87 3.05 -14.46
N ARG A 58 -7.62 1.95 -13.78
CA ARG A 58 -8.43 1.48 -12.68
C ARG A 58 -7.63 1.50 -11.38
N TRP A 59 -8.09 2.29 -10.42
CA TRP A 59 -7.62 2.23 -9.04
C TRP A 59 -8.49 1.24 -8.28
N SER A 60 -7.87 0.28 -7.60
CA SER A 60 -8.56 -0.68 -6.76
C SER A 60 -7.95 -0.68 -5.37
N THR A 61 -8.78 -0.57 -4.35
CA THR A 61 -8.36 -0.70 -2.96
C THR A 61 -9.09 -1.88 -2.34
N ARG A 62 -8.34 -2.80 -1.76
CA ARG A 62 -8.86 -3.92 -0.99
C ARG A 62 -8.50 -3.72 0.47
N ALA A 63 -9.49 -3.81 1.35
CA ALA A 63 -9.30 -3.79 2.78
C ALA A 63 -9.80 -5.12 3.38
N ILE A 64 -8.96 -5.76 4.20
CA ILE A 64 -9.33 -6.92 5.00
C ILE A 64 -9.42 -6.45 6.44
N LEU A 65 -10.64 -6.28 6.94
CA LEU A 65 -10.87 -5.80 8.30
C LEU A 65 -10.39 -6.83 9.32
N MET A 66 -9.79 -6.34 10.37
CA MET A 66 -9.31 -7.14 11.50
C MET A 66 -10.27 -6.98 12.68
N ASP A 67 -10.49 -8.05 13.42
CA ASP A 67 -11.14 -7.93 14.72
C ASP A 67 -10.21 -7.23 15.74
N LYS A 68 -10.81 -6.69 16.81
CA LYS A 68 -10.08 -5.92 17.83
C LYS A 68 -8.98 -6.74 18.50
N THR A 69 -9.20 -8.04 18.70
CA THR A 69 -8.26 -8.94 19.36
C THR A 69 -7.02 -9.17 18.51
N ASP A 70 -7.21 -9.47 17.23
CA ASP A 70 -6.10 -9.70 16.29
C ASP A 70 -5.34 -8.41 16.02
N ALA A 71 -6.05 -7.29 15.89
CA ALA A 71 -5.46 -5.96 15.74
C ALA A 71 -4.58 -5.59 16.94
N THR A 72 -5.08 -5.79 18.16
CA THR A 72 -4.32 -5.54 19.40
C THR A 72 -3.07 -6.44 19.47
N ARG A 73 -3.21 -7.71 19.12
CA ARG A 73 -2.09 -8.66 19.08
C ARG A 73 -1.01 -8.23 18.08
N LEU A 74 -1.42 -7.82 16.88
CA LEU A 74 -0.51 -7.35 15.82
C LEU A 74 0.22 -6.08 16.24
N LEU A 75 -0.49 -5.06 16.69
CA LEU A 75 0.10 -3.79 17.14
C LEU A 75 1.05 -3.99 18.32
N THR A 76 0.69 -4.85 19.27
CA THR A 76 1.56 -5.20 20.39
C THR A 76 2.85 -5.87 19.91
N LYS A 77 2.77 -6.75 18.90
CA LYS A 77 3.95 -7.40 18.29
C LYS A 77 4.85 -6.36 17.62
N ILE A 78 4.27 -5.47 16.80
CA ILE A 78 4.98 -4.39 16.10
C ILE A 78 5.69 -3.48 17.11
N ARG A 79 4.96 -3.02 18.13
CA ARG A 79 5.52 -2.22 19.22
C ARG A 79 6.74 -2.89 19.88
N ARG A 80 6.62 -4.17 20.25
CA ARG A 80 7.72 -4.92 20.85
C ARG A 80 8.95 -5.02 19.94
N GLN A 81 8.75 -5.20 18.64
CA GLN A 81 9.83 -5.26 17.67
C GLN A 81 10.60 -3.93 17.59
N TRP A 82 9.89 -2.80 17.58
CA TRP A 82 10.52 -1.49 17.55
C TRP A 82 11.20 -1.13 18.87
N PHE A 83 10.61 -1.48 20.01
CA PHE A 83 11.27 -1.31 21.30
C PHE A 83 12.52 -2.19 21.44
N ALA A 84 12.52 -3.41 20.90
CA ALA A 84 13.69 -4.27 20.93
C ALA A 84 14.83 -3.68 20.05
N LYS A 85 14.52 -3.16 18.88
CA LYS A 85 15.50 -2.45 18.02
C LYS A 85 16.10 -1.23 18.73
N ARG A 86 15.26 -0.41 19.36
CA ARG A 86 15.71 0.75 20.14
C ARG A 86 16.66 0.35 21.28
N LYS A 87 16.35 -0.71 22.03
CA LYS A 87 17.22 -1.21 23.11
C LYS A 87 18.55 -1.75 22.59
N SER A 88 18.52 -2.46 21.47
CA SER A 88 19.75 -2.99 20.84
C SER A 88 20.69 -1.86 20.41
N ILE A 89 20.16 -0.79 19.81
CA ILE A 89 20.94 0.38 19.43
C ILE A 89 21.46 1.14 20.66
N ALA A 90 20.63 1.28 21.72
CA ALA A 90 21.07 1.89 22.96
C ALA A 90 22.15 1.07 23.69
N ALA A 91 22.11 -0.26 23.60
CA ALA A 91 23.16 -1.15 24.15
C ALA A 91 24.45 -1.02 23.36
N ILE A 92 24.38 -0.99 22.03
CA ILE A 92 25.53 -0.77 21.14
C ILE A 92 26.14 0.63 21.36
N LEU A 93 25.30 1.66 21.48
CA LEU A 93 25.74 3.02 21.82
C LEU A 93 26.43 3.08 23.19
N LYS A 94 25.95 2.33 24.18
CA LYS A 94 26.57 2.29 25.50
C LYS A 94 27.95 1.61 25.48
N GLU A 95 28.15 0.67 24.59
CA GLU A 95 29.42 -0.05 24.37
C GLU A 95 30.39 0.81 23.55
N VAL A 96 29.90 1.64 22.64
CA VAL A 96 30.68 2.59 21.83
C VAL A 96 30.94 3.90 22.60
N MET A 97 30.10 4.28 23.57
CA MET A 97 30.19 5.54 24.34
C MET A 97 31.25 5.53 25.44
N THR A 98 32.16 4.55 25.49
CA THR A 98 33.41 4.74 26.23
C THR A 98 34.41 5.57 25.47
N ASN A 99 34.15 5.95 24.22
CA ASN A 99 34.98 6.89 23.48
C ASN A 99 34.19 7.65 22.40
N GLU A 100 33.82 8.90 22.74
CA GLU A 100 33.31 9.99 21.91
C GLU A 100 31.87 9.93 21.33
N GLN A 101 31.19 11.04 21.61
CA GLN A 101 29.86 11.51 21.25
C GLN A 101 29.47 11.30 19.79
N SER A 102 28.41 10.58 19.55
CA SER A 102 27.50 10.87 18.46
C SER A 102 26.08 10.37 18.81
N ALA A 103 25.24 11.28 19.26
CA ALA A 103 23.84 11.05 19.60
C ALA A 103 22.99 10.98 18.33
N LEU A 104 23.12 9.90 17.58
CA LEU A 104 22.09 9.47 16.62
C LEU A 104 21.32 8.32 17.27
N VAL A 105 20.49 8.65 18.26
CA VAL A 105 19.36 7.81 18.63
C VAL A 105 18.55 7.63 17.36
N ASP A 106 18.29 6.38 16.96
CA ASP A 106 17.41 6.10 15.83
C ASP A 106 16.00 6.61 16.18
N THR A 107 15.79 7.90 15.90
CA THR A 107 14.53 8.62 16.12
C THR A 107 13.39 7.95 15.35
N ASP A 108 13.69 7.27 14.24
CA ASP A 108 12.70 6.55 13.45
C ASP A 108 12.11 5.35 14.23
N ALA A 109 12.95 4.56 14.90
CA ALA A 109 12.47 3.46 15.73
C ALA A 109 11.66 3.94 16.95
N ALA A 110 12.03 5.10 17.52
CA ALA A 110 11.29 5.71 18.62
C ALA A 110 9.92 6.23 18.15
N ASN A 111 9.87 6.90 17.00
CA ASN A 111 8.64 7.41 16.40
C ASN A 111 7.69 6.26 16.02
N LYS A 112 8.18 5.20 15.39
CA LYS A 112 7.38 4.02 15.04
C LYS A 112 6.82 3.29 16.26
N ALA A 113 7.56 3.29 17.40
CA ALA A 113 7.04 2.74 18.64
C ALA A 113 5.93 3.62 19.24
N ALA A 114 6.07 4.96 19.16
CA ALA A 114 5.05 5.91 19.59
C ALA A 114 3.78 5.84 18.72
N ASP A 115 3.93 5.71 17.41
CA ASP A 115 2.82 5.52 16.47
C ASP A 115 2.03 4.24 16.79
N ALA A 116 2.73 3.15 17.12
CA ALA A 116 2.08 1.90 17.53
C ALA A 116 1.34 2.04 18.87
N ASP A 117 1.85 2.86 19.80
CA ASP A 117 1.17 3.14 21.08
C ASP A 117 -0.09 3.99 20.86
N MET A 118 -0.05 5.01 20.02
CA MET A 118 -1.22 5.80 19.64
C MET A 118 -2.29 4.95 18.98
N ALA A 119 -1.89 4.12 18.00
CA ALA A 119 -2.82 3.21 17.34
C ALA A 119 -3.49 2.22 18.31
N LEU A 120 -2.77 1.74 19.35
CA LEU A 120 -3.32 0.90 20.40
C LEU A 120 -4.33 1.65 21.27
N GLN A 121 -4.09 2.93 21.56
CA GLN A 121 -5.01 3.76 22.33
C GLN A 121 -6.30 4.04 21.55
N GLU A 122 -6.21 4.40 20.26
CA GLU A 122 -7.36 4.63 19.38
C GLU A 122 -8.20 3.36 19.20
N LEU A 123 -7.55 2.21 19.00
CA LEU A 123 -8.21 0.92 18.91
C LEU A 123 -8.87 0.54 20.26
N GLY A 124 -8.21 0.82 21.37
CA GLY A 124 -8.73 0.58 22.73
C GLY A 124 -9.98 1.40 23.01
N ALA A 125 -10.01 2.64 22.56
CA ALA A 125 -11.12 3.57 22.71
C ALA A 125 -12.26 3.37 21.68
N ASP A 126 -12.19 2.36 20.83
CA ASP A 126 -13.12 2.11 19.71
C ASP A 126 -13.25 3.29 18.72
N MET A 127 -12.23 4.14 18.64
CA MET A 127 -12.19 5.29 17.74
C MET A 127 -11.68 4.93 16.35
N ALA A 128 -10.96 3.81 16.21
CA ALA A 128 -10.39 3.35 14.96
C ALA A 128 -10.48 1.83 14.85
N GLY A 129 -10.59 1.33 13.61
CA GLY A 129 -10.44 -0.07 13.25
C GLY A 129 -9.13 -0.30 12.49
N MET A 130 -8.65 -1.53 12.49
CA MET A 130 -7.48 -1.94 11.73
C MET A 130 -7.86 -2.78 10.52
N ALA A 131 -7.12 -2.63 9.44
CA ALA A 131 -7.27 -3.43 8.24
C ALA A 131 -5.91 -3.67 7.55
N TYR A 132 -5.78 -4.80 6.89
CA TYR A 132 -4.76 -4.95 5.84
C TYR A 132 -5.27 -4.26 4.59
N VAL A 133 -4.50 -3.32 4.06
CA VAL A 133 -4.87 -2.55 2.86
C VAL A 133 -3.91 -2.89 1.74
N THR A 134 -4.47 -3.17 0.57
CA THR A 134 -3.72 -3.30 -0.69
C THR A 134 -4.34 -2.35 -1.69
N ALA A 135 -3.52 -1.49 -2.28
CA ALA A 135 -3.94 -0.60 -3.36
C ALA A 135 -3.19 -0.97 -4.63
N THR A 136 -3.92 -1.08 -5.74
CA THR A 136 -3.37 -1.43 -7.04
C THR A 136 -3.88 -0.48 -8.11
N VAL A 137 -3.05 -0.24 -9.12
CA VAL A 137 -3.45 0.48 -10.32
C VAL A 137 -3.30 -0.45 -11.51
N THR A 138 -4.34 -0.57 -12.30
CA THR A 138 -4.36 -1.36 -13.53
C THR A 138 -4.51 -0.43 -14.72
N VAL A 139 -3.67 -0.61 -15.72
CA VAL A 139 -3.75 0.02 -17.03
C VAL A 139 -3.84 -1.05 -18.11
N TRP A 140 -4.35 -0.69 -19.28
CA TRP A 140 -4.51 -1.63 -20.38
C TRP A 140 -4.36 -0.96 -21.75
N ASP A 141 -3.99 -1.77 -22.72
CA ASP A 141 -3.96 -1.41 -24.14
C ASP A 141 -3.99 -2.69 -25.00
N GLU A 142 -4.41 -2.55 -26.25
CA GLU A 142 -4.33 -3.65 -27.23
C GLU A 142 -2.88 -3.94 -27.63
N ASP A 143 -2.00 -2.95 -27.54
CA ASP A 143 -0.56 -3.08 -27.75
C ASP A 143 0.14 -3.21 -26.40
N ALA A 144 0.88 -4.31 -26.21
CA ALA A 144 1.61 -4.59 -24.98
C ALA A 144 2.62 -3.48 -24.63
N ARG A 145 3.32 -2.92 -25.63
CA ARG A 145 4.30 -1.85 -25.41
C ARG A 145 3.63 -0.56 -24.91
N ARG A 146 2.46 -0.23 -25.48
CA ARG A 146 1.67 0.91 -25.00
C ARG A 146 1.15 0.69 -23.58
N ALA A 147 0.75 -0.53 -23.25
CA ALA A 147 0.38 -0.87 -21.86
C ALA A 147 1.56 -0.65 -20.92
N ASP A 148 2.78 -1.06 -21.30
CA ASP A 148 4.00 -0.84 -20.51
C ASP A 148 4.33 0.66 -20.37
N GLU A 149 4.18 1.45 -21.44
CA GLU A 149 4.40 2.90 -21.41
C GLU A 149 3.40 3.60 -20.45
N LYS A 150 2.12 3.23 -20.51
CA LYS A 150 1.10 3.72 -19.60
C LYS A 150 1.44 3.40 -18.14
N LEU A 151 1.87 2.17 -17.87
CA LEU A 151 2.27 1.76 -16.52
C LEU A 151 3.44 2.58 -16.00
N ARG A 152 4.48 2.81 -16.81
CA ARG A 152 5.65 3.63 -16.42
C ARG A 152 5.27 5.07 -16.09
N LEU A 153 4.30 5.66 -16.80
CA LEU A 153 3.80 7.00 -16.50
C LEU A 153 3.09 7.02 -15.14
N VAL A 154 2.23 6.04 -14.88
CA VAL A 154 1.55 5.87 -13.59
C VAL A 154 2.55 5.67 -12.46
N GLU A 155 3.53 4.79 -12.65
CA GLU A 155 4.60 4.52 -11.69
C GLU A 155 5.34 5.80 -11.33
N LYS A 156 5.76 6.58 -12.33
CA LYS A 156 6.48 7.83 -12.12
C LYS A 156 5.66 8.86 -11.31
N ILE A 157 4.37 9.00 -11.61
CA ILE A 157 3.48 9.91 -10.87
C ILE A 157 3.38 9.47 -9.40
N ILE A 158 3.14 8.19 -9.15
CA ILE A 158 2.94 7.66 -7.80
C ILE A 158 4.24 7.77 -6.99
N GLN A 159 5.39 7.38 -7.58
CA GLN A 159 6.70 7.49 -6.93
C GLN A 159 7.11 8.94 -6.66
N SER A 160 6.73 9.89 -7.52
CA SER A 160 7.01 11.33 -7.29
C SER A 160 6.31 11.90 -6.07
N ARG A 161 5.40 11.14 -5.46
CA ARG A 161 4.66 11.48 -4.24
C ARG A 161 5.05 10.61 -3.04
N ASP A 162 6.29 10.09 -3.06
CA ASP A 162 6.89 9.29 -1.99
C ASP A 162 6.18 7.95 -1.69
N PHE A 163 5.39 7.43 -2.62
CA PHE A 163 4.89 6.08 -2.53
C PHE A 163 5.93 5.08 -3.06
N SER A 164 6.04 3.95 -2.39
CA SER A 164 6.77 2.79 -2.93
C SER A 164 5.81 1.90 -3.71
N VAL A 165 6.25 1.40 -4.84
CA VAL A 165 5.44 0.59 -5.74
C VAL A 165 6.19 -0.64 -6.23
N MET A 166 5.45 -1.65 -6.62
CA MET A 166 5.93 -2.86 -7.25
C MET A 166 5.12 -3.14 -8.51
N VAL A 167 5.79 -3.36 -9.62
CA VAL A 167 5.17 -3.83 -10.87
C VAL A 167 4.98 -5.34 -10.76
N GLU A 168 3.77 -5.81 -11.04
CA GLU A 168 3.39 -7.22 -11.01
C GLU A 168 3.73 -7.93 -12.34
#